data_122453f9f267ac665bb33caa4da78f4f
#
_entry.id   122453f9f267ac665bb33caa4da78f4f
#
_cell.length_a   1.000
_cell.length_b   1.000
_cell.length_c   1.000
_cell.angle_alpha   90.00
_cell.angle_beta   90.00
_cell.angle_gamma   90.00
#
_symmetry.space_group_name_H-M   'P 1'
#
loop_
_entity.id
_entity.type
_entity.pdbx_description
1 polymer ?
#
loop_
_entity_poly.entity_id
_entity_poly.type
_entity_poly.pdbx_seq_one_letter_code
_entity_poly.pdbx_strand_id
1 'polypeptide(L)'
;MLGIEIDAKDKRIDKLIRVVKEKEFAGWAFDSAEASFELLARRMLDDVPDFFRIGRFRVMDERRFNARGDLVVESEATATIFVGDQSFHEAAVGNGPVNAVDTAMRKALVAAYPTLAGVELVDYKVRILDAVGGQAGTAAMTRVFIEFCVPDGTVWRTVGLSTNIIDASVAALGDGMIW
;
A
#
# COMPACT_ATOMS: atom_id res chain seq x y z
N MET A 1 -17.05 10.15 8.71
CA MET A 1 -17.27 11.45 8.01
C MET A 1 -15.89 12.01 7.73
N LEU A 2 -15.50 12.20 6.47
CA LEU A 2 -14.10 12.47 6.07
C LEU A 2 -13.53 13.84 6.50
N GLY A 3 -14.31 14.69 7.18
CA GLY A 3 -13.84 16.01 7.63
C GLY A 3 -13.40 16.99 6.53
N ILE A 4 -13.69 16.66 5.27
CA ILE A 4 -13.35 17.51 4.12
C ILE A 4 -14.52 18.45 3.90
N GLU A 5 -14.35 19.72 4.21
CA GLU A 5 -15.32 20.76 3.90
C GLU A 5 -15.19 21.14 2.41
N ILE A 6 -16.10 20.66 1.58
CA ILE A 6 -16.18 20.99 0.15
C ILE A 6 -17.55 21.61 -0.12
N ASP A 7 -17.56 22.74 -0.84
CA ASP A 7 -18.81 23.29 -1.38
C ASP A 7 -19.44 22.26 -2.35
N ALA A 8 -20.73 21.92 -2.14
CA ALA A 8 -21.46 20.97 -2.99
C ALA A 8 -21.50 21.40 -4.48
N LYS A 9 -21.13 22.63 -4.80
CA LYS A 9 -21.02 23.16 -6.18
C LYS A 9 -19.60 23.11 -6.76
N ASP A 10 -18.62 22.57 -6.03
CA ASP A 10 -17.25 22.47 -6.52
C ASP A 10 -17.18 21.47 -7.68
N LYS A 11 -16.76 21.94 -8.85
CA LYS A 11 -16.60 21.12 -10.07
C LYS A 11 -15.64 19.93 -9.88
N ARG A 12 -14.77 19.97 -8.87
CA ARG A 12 -13.85 18.86 -8.55
C ARG A 12 -14.60 17.66 -8.01
N ILE A 13 -15.81 17.84 -7.42
CA ILE A 13 -16.65 16.72 -6.94
C ILE A 13 -17.09 15.84 -8.11
N ASP A 14 -17.54 16.43 -9.22
CA ASP A 14 -17.94 15.64 -10.39
C ASP A 14 -16.77 14.83 -10.97
N LYS A 15 -15.57 15.42 -10.95
CA LYS A 15 -14.35 14.73 -11.35
C LYS A 15 -14.01 13.59 -10.39
N LEU A 16 -14.10 13.82 -9.08
CA LEU A 16 -13.88 12.79 -8.06
C LEU A 16 -14.84 11.60 -8.25
N ILE A 17 -16.14 11.88 -8.37
CA ILE A 17 -17.16 10.84 -8.57
C ILE A 17 -16.85 10.00 -9.81
N ARG A 18 -16.46 10.63 -10.91
CA ARG A 18 -16.07 9.91 -12.13
C ARG A 18 -14.86 9.02 -11.90
N VAL A 19 -13.79 9.55 -11.29
CA VAL A 19 -12.58 8.79 -11.00
C VAL A 19 -12.85 7.62 -10.06
N VAL A 20 -13.68 7.81 -9.03
CA VAL A 20 -14.10 6.73 -8.12
C VAL A 20 -14.80 5.62 -8.90
N LYS A 21 -15.79 5.96 -9.74
CA LYS A 21 -16.52 4.99 -10.56
C LYS A 21 -15.60 4.23 -11.52
N GLU A 22 -14.66 4.93 -12.17
CA GLU A 22 -13.67 4.31 -13.07
C GLU A 22 -12.78 3.33 -12.29
N LYS A 23 -12.31 3.71 -11.12
CA LYS A 23 -11.51 2.85 -10.24
C LYS A 23 -12.31 1.64 -9.74
N GLU A 24 -13.53 1.83 -9.28
CA GLU A 24 -14.39 0.73 -8.82
C GLU A 24 -14.71 -0.25 -9.97
N PHE A 25 -14.96 0.26 -11.16
CA PHE A 25 -15.10 -0.57 -12.36
C PHE A 25 -13.82 -1.37 -12.67
N ALA A 26 -12.64 -0.81 -12.43
CA ALA A 26 -11.36 -1.49 -12.57
C ALA A 26 -11.08 -2.52 -11.46
N GLY A 27 -11.90 -2.55 -10.39
CA GLY A 27 -11.80 -3.54 -9.31
C GLY A 27 -11.39 -2.97 -7.96
N TRP A 28 -11.22 -1.66 -7.81
CA TRP A 28 -11.04 -1.04 -6.49
C TRP A 28 -12.32 -1.21 -5.65
N ALA A 29 -12.20 -1.17 -4.33
CA ALA A 29 -13.34 -1.24 -3.41
C ALA A 29 -13.08 -0.29 -2.23
N PHE A 30 -13.60 0.92 -2.38
CA PHE A 30 -13.40 1.98 -1.40
C PHE A 30 -14.36 1.90 -0.21
N ASP A 31 -15.45 1.16 -0.32
CA ASP A 31 -16.40 0.87 0.75
C ASP A 31 -15.79 0.14 1.95
N SER A 32 -14.67 -0.55 1.71
CA SER A 32 -13.91 -1.30 2.72
C SER A 32 -12.49 -0.75 2.93
N ALA A 33 -12.20 0.45 2.43
CA ALA A 33 -10.88 1.08 2.47
C ALA A 33 -11.01 2.61 2.53
N GLU A 34 -11.57 3.06 3.63
CA GLU A 34 -11.89 4.47 3.87
C GLU A 34 -10.68 5.39 3.76
N ALA A 35 -9.49 4.94 4.23
CA ALA A 35 -8.27 5.74 4.14
C ALA A 35 -7.80 5.94 2.70
N SER A 36 -7.83 4.90 1.85
CA SER A 36 -7.51 5.06 0.42
C SER A 36 -8.51 5.96 -0.30
N PHE A 37 -9.80 5.91 0.07
CA PHE A 37 -10.80 6.82 -0.48
C PHE A 37 -10.52 8.27 -0.06
N GLU A 38 -10.24 8.49 1.23
CA GLU A 38 -9.90 9.82 1.75
C GLU A 38 -8.66 10.39 1.07
N LEU A 39 -7.58 9.61 0.95
CA LEU A 39 -6.36 10.03 0.26
C LEU A 39 -6.62 10.36 -1.22
N LEU A 40 -7.43 9.54 -1.91
CA LEU A 40 -7.83 9.85 -3.29
C LEU A 40 -8.56 11.19 -3.39
N ALA A 41 -9.53 11.42 -2.49
CA ALA A 41 -10.29 12.67 -2.46
C ALA A 41 -9.39 13.86 -2.16
N ARG A 42 -8.54 13.78 -1.14
CA ARG A 42 -7.60 14.84 -0.74
C ARG A 42 -6.58 15.14 -1.84
N ARG A 43 -6.01 14.12 -2.49
CA ARG A 43 -5.09 14.31 -3.63
C ARG A 43 -5.75 15.05 -4.80
N MET A 44 -7.04 14.80 -5.05
CA MET A 44 -7.79 15.51 -6.10
C MET A 44 -8.14 16.95 -5.73
N LEU A 45 -8.06 17.30 -4.46
CA LEU A 45 -8.27 18.63 -3.92
C LEU A 45 -6.95 19.37 -3.68
N ASP A 46 -5.82 18.75 -4.03
CA ASP A 46 -4.47 19.24 -3.75
C ASP A 46 -4.19 19.49 -2.25
N ASP A 47 -4.77 18.63 -1.38
CA ASP A 47 -4.72 18.75 0.09
C ASP A 47 -3.81 17.67 0.73
N VAL A 48 -3.04 16.92 -0.04
CA VAL A 48 -2.06 15.95 0.47
C VAL A 48 -0.67 16.38 0.06
N PRO A 49 0.22 16.65 1.04
CA PRO A 49 1.63 16.89 0.73
C PRO A 49 2.28 15.62 0.13
N ASP A 50 3.32 15.83 -0.67
CA ASP A 50 4.20 14.75 -1.13
C ASP A 50 5.10 14.29 0.02
N PHE A 51 4.57 13.50 0.96
CA PHE A 51 5.33 13.01 2.10
C PHE A 51 6.53 12.17 1.66
N PHE A 52 6.29 11.23 0.75
CA PHE A 52 7.35 10.41 0.18
C PHE A 52 6.93 9.83 -1.18
N ARG A 53 7.91 9.36 -1.92
CA ARG A 53 7.71 8.63 -3.19
C ARG A 53 8.53 7.35 -3.19
N ILE A 54 7.89 6.24 -3.51
CA ILE A 54 8.56 4.95 -3.72
C ILE A 54 9.22 5.01 -5.09
N GLY A 55 10.55 5.02 -5.13
CA GLY A 55 11.33 5.07 -6.36
C GLY A 55 11.42 3.71 -7.03
N ARG A 56 11.82 2.71 -6.27
CA ARG A 56 11.83 1.31 -6.67
C ARG A 56 11.86 0.40 -5.47
N PHE A 57 11.42 -0.83 -5.67
CA PHE A 57 11.66 -1.92 -4.74
C PHE A 57 12.02 -3.19 -5.50
N ARG A 58 12.64 -4.12 -4.80
CA ARG A 58 12.90 -5.49 -5.25
C ARG A 58 12.59 -6.43 -4.12
N VAL A 59 11.97 -7.56 -4.44
CA VAL A 59 11.74 -8.66 -3.50
C VAL A 59 12.34 -9.92 -4.09
N MET A 60 13.03 -10.69 -3.26
CA MET A 60 13.63 -11.95 -3.62
C MET A 60 13.24 -12.99 -2.59
N ASP A 61 12.59 -14.05 -3.06
CA ASP A 61 12.30 -15.24 -2.25
C ASP A 61 13.33 -16.31 -2.55
N GLU A 62 14.03 -16.74 -1.53
CA GLU A 62 14.98 -17.84 -1.62
C GLU A 62 14.44 -19.07 -0.91
N ARG A 63 14.55 -20.20 -1.57
CA ARG A 63 14.25 -21.52 -1.01
C ARG A 63 15.44 -22.42 -1.23
N ARG A 64 16.12 -22.79 -0.16
CA ARG A 64 17.35 -23.58 -0.22
C ARG A 64 17.43 -24.59 0.93
N PHE A 65 18.24 -25.60 0.75
CA PHE A 65 18.62 -26.48 1.85
C PHE A 65 19.95 -25.99 2.46
N ASN A 66 20.00 -25.93 3.78
CA ASN A 66 21.25 -25.63 4.50
C ASN A 66 22.19 -26.84 4.54
N ALA A 67 23.38 -26.67 5.09
CA ALA A 67 24.37 -27.75 5.20
C ALA A 67 23.92 -28.93 6.08
N ARG A 68 22.86 -28.77 6.87
CA ARG A 68 22.27 -29.84 7.71
C ARG A 68 21.14 -30.56 7.01
N GLY A 69 20.75 -30.12 5.81
CA GLY A 69 19.60 -30.67 5.07
C GLY A 69 18.26 -30.06 5.44
N ASP A 70 18.22 -29.03 6.29
CA ASP A 70 16.97 -28.36 6.63
C ASP A 70 16.56 -27.38 5.52
N LEU A 71 15.27 -27.31 5.23
CA LEU A 71 14.73 -26.34 4.30
C LEU A 71 14.73 -24.93 4.94
N VAL A 72 15.40 -24.00 4.30
CA VAL A 72 15.38 -22.56 4.62
C VAL A 72 14.54 -21.84 3.58
N VAL A 73 13.56 -21.07 4.01
CA VAL A 73 12.76 -20.16 3.18
C VAL A 73 12.97 -18.77 3.73
N GLU A 74 13.42 -17.86 2.90
CA GLU A 74 13.78 -16.50 3.29
C GLU A 74 13.33 -15.53 2.22
N SER A 75 12.73 -14.42 2.62
CA SER A 75 12.35 -13.32 1.74
C SER A 75 13.18 -12.11 2.09
N GLU A 76 13.87 -11.56 1.10
CA GLU A 76 14.61 -10.31 1.21
C GLU A 76 13.96 -9.24 0.33
N ALA A 77 13.90 -8.02 0.83
CA ALA A 77 13.48 -6.88 0.04
C ALA A 77 14.45 -5.72 0.15
N THR A 78 14.60 -4.98 -0.94
CA THR A 78 15.25 -3.67 -0.96
C THR A 78 14.25 -2.63 -1.44
N ALA A 79 14.22 -1.45 -0.80
CA ALA A 79 13.38 -0.33 -1.18
C ALA A 79 14.19 0.95 -1.29
N THR A 80 13.94 1.73 -2.35
CA THR A 80 14.47 3.10 -2.47
C THR A 80 13.29 4.06 -2.36
N ILE A 81 13.33 4.92 -1.34
CA ILE A 81 12.28 5.88 -1.04
C ILE A 81 12.86 7.28 -1.05
N PHE A 82 12.11 8.22 -1.64
CA PHE A 82 12.46 9.63 -1.67
C PHE A 82 11.57 10.40 -0.69
N VAL A 83 12.19 11.21 0.16
CA VAL A 83 11.52 12.15 1.07
C VAL A 83 12.10 13.53 0.78
N GLY A 84 11.34 14.39 0.14
CA GLY A 84 11.88 15.62 -0.44
C GLY A 84 13.02 15.32 -1.41
N ASP A 85 14.18 15.96 -1.20
CA ASP A 85 15.38 15.78 -2.02
C ASP A 85 16.27 14.62 -1.52
N GLN A 86 15.94 13.96 -0.42
CA GLN A 86 16.69 12.86 0.13
C GLN A 86 16.23 11.51 -0.41
N SER A 87 17.16 10.60 -0.62
CA SER A 87 16.86 9.22 -1.00
C SER A 87 17.37 8.25 0.06
N PHE A 88 16.52 7.34 0.47
CA PHE A 88 16.83 6.28 1.41
C PHE A 88 16.80 4.95 0.68
N HIS A 89 17.83 4.15 0.85
CA HIS A 89 17.92 2.82 0.26
C HIS A 89 18.14 1.81 1.38
N GLU A 90 17.10 1.02 1.65
CA GLU A 90 17.07 0.09 2.76
C GLU A 90 16.83 -1.34 2.31
N ALA A 91 17.38 -2.27 3.06
CA ALA A 91 17.17 -3.70 2.88
C ALA A 91 16.61 -4.33 4.15
N ALA A 92 15.77 -5.34 3.98
CA ALA A 92 15.22 -6.10 5.08
C ALA A 92 14.94 -7.55 4.69
N VAL A 93 15.03 -8.43 5.69
CA VAL A 93 14.58 -9.82 5.60
C VAL A 93 13.24 -9.91 6.33
N GLY A 94 12.34 -10.75 5.83
CA GLY A 94 11.03 -10.97 6.41
C GLY A 94 10.56 -12.42 6.26
N ASN A 95 9.44 -12.73 6.93
CA ASN A 95 8.81 -14.05 6.90
C ASN A 95 8.11 -14.35 5.56
N GLY A 96 8.11 -13.38 4.65
CA GLY A 96 7.52 -13.45 3.32
C GLY A 96 7.71 -12.13 2.57
N PRO A 97 7.43 -12.10 1.26
CA PRO A 97 7.74 -10.98 0.38
C PRO A 97 7.13 -9.65 0.83
N VAL A 98 5.88 -9.66 1.29
CA VAL A 98 5.19 -8.43 1.75
C VAL A 98 5.77 -7.94 3.07
N ASN A 99 6.08 -8.85 4.01
CA ASN A 99 6.69 -8.48 5.28
C ASN A 99 8.10 -7.92 5.08
N ALA A 100 8.88 -8.49 4.16
CA ALA A 100 10.21 -8.00 3.84
C ALA A 100 10.16 -6.58 3.25
N VAL A 101 9.27 -6.32 2.29
CA VAL A 101 9.14 -4.98 1.67
C VAL A 101 8.57 -3.95 2.65
N ASP A 102 7.57 -4.30 3.47
CA ASP A 102 7.05 -3.43 4.53
C ASP A 102 8.16 -3.03 5.50
N THR A 103 8.96 -4.00 5.96
CA THR A 103 10.09 -3.74 6.87
C THR A 103 11.15 -2.83 6.22
N ALA A 104 11.47 -3.02 4.93
CA ALA A 104 12.41 -2.16 4.22
C ALA A 104 11.87 -0.73 4.06
N MET A 105 10.58 -0.59 3.72
CA MET A 105 9.91 0.72 3.63
C MET A 105 9.90 1.45 4.98
N ARG A 106 9.55 0.75 6.06
CA ARG A 106 9.54 1.33 7.42
C ARG A 106 10.92 1.79 7.86
N LYS A 107 11.98 1.01 7.61
CA LYS A 107 13.36 1.43 7.92
C LYS A 107 13.69 2.76 7.24
N ALA A 108 13.31 2.92 5.98
CA ALA A 108 13.56 4.16 5.24
C ALA A 108 12.72 5.34 5.77
N LEU A 109 11.46 5.10 6.13
CA LEU A 109 10.52 6.16 6.48
C LEU A 109 10.59 6.59 7.93
N VAL A 110 10.85 5.68 8.89
CA VAL A 110 10.90 6.02 10.33
C VAL A 110 12.02 7.03 10.63
N ALA A 111 13.08 7.06 9.84
CA ALA A 111 14.13 8.07 9.98
C ALA A 111 13.60 9.50 9.71
N ALA A 112 12.68 9.66 8.77
CA ALA A 112 12.06 10.96 8.43
C ALA A 112 10.77 11.20 9.21
N TYR A 113 10.02 10.14 9.50
CA TYR A 113 8.72 10.17 10.16
C TYR A 113 8.68 9.19 11.36
N PRO A 114 9.24 9.57 12.53
CA PRO A 114 9.35 8.67 13.69
C PRO A 114 8.01 8.13 14.20
N THR A 115 6.91 8.81 13.96
CA THR A 115 5.56 8.39 14.32
C THR A 115 5.15 7.08 13.68
N LEU A 116 5.69 6.75 12.50
CA LEU A 116 5.43 5.48 11.82
C LEU A 116 5.92 4.25 12.58
N ALA A 117 6.82 4.43 13.56
CA ALA A 117 7.27 3.33 14.42
C ALA A 117 6.12 2.73 15.26
N GLY A 118 5.08 3.52 15.56
CA GLY A 118 3.89 3.07 16.28
C GLY A 118 2.78 2.50 15.42
N VAL A 119 2.93 2.53 14.10
CA VAL A 119 1.91 2.01 13.16
C VAL A 119 2.10 0.51 12.98
N GLU A 120 1.09 -0.27 13.32
CA GLU A 120 1.08 -1.73 13.17
C GLU A 120 0.14 -2.15 12.05
N LEU A 121 0.54 -3.17 11.28
CA LEU A 121 -0.32 -3.86 10.33
C LEU A 121 -1.02 -4.98 11.09
N VAL A 122 -2.36 -4.93 11.19
CA VAL A 122 -3.16 -5.86 11.98
C VAL A 122 -3.98 -6.84 11.16
N ASP A 123 -4.27 -6.51 9.90
CA ASP A 123 -4.97 -7.43 9.00
C ASP A 123 -4.48 -7.25 7.56
N TYR A 124 -4.40 -8.37 6.82
CA TYR A 124 -3.95 -8.41 5.44
C TYR A 124 -4.81 -9.41 4.66
N LYS A 125 -5.58 -8.90 3.71
CA LYS A 125 -6.49 -9.70 2.90
C LYS A 125 -6.21 -9.55 1.42
N VAL A 126 -6.15 -10.67 0.72
CA VAL A 126 -5.96 -10.72 -0.74
C VAL A 126 -7.19 -11.31 -1.39
N ARG A 127 -7.63 -10.67 -2.47
CA ARG A 127 -8.72 -11.18 -3.30
C ARG A 127 -8.33 -11.14 -4.77
N ILE A 128 -8.39 -12.29 -5.41
CA ILE A 128 -8.28 -12.38 -6.86
C ILE A 128 -9.63 -11.99 -7.46
N LEU A 129 -9.62 -11.12 -8.44
CA LEU A 129 -10.82 -10.64 -9.11
C LEU A 129 -10.98 -11.40 -10.43
N ASP A 130 -12.09 -12.13 -10.53
CA ASP A 130 -12.41 -12.87 -11.76
C ASP A 130 -12.75 -11.89 -12.89
N ALA A 131 -12.15 -12.12 -14.05
CA ALA A 131 -12.45 -11.47 -15.33
C ALA A 131 -12.44 -9.92 -15.37
N VAL A 132 -11.90 -9.24 -14.37
CA VAL A 132 -11.67 -7.79 -14.46
C VAL A 132 -10.51 -7.55 -15.44
N GLY A 133 -10.77 -6.81 -16.52
CA GLY A 133 -9.78 -6.55 -17.56
C GLY A 133 -9.52 -7.72 -18.50
N GLY A 134 -10.34 -8.78 -18.50
CA GLY A 134 -10.22 -9.93 -19.42
C GLY A 134 -9.08 -10.89 -19.11
N GLN A 135 -8.39 -10.73 -17.99
CA GLN A 135 -7.32 -11.63 -17.55
C GLN A 135 -7.85 -12.60 -16.48
N ALA A 136 -7.39 -13.84 -16.52
CA ALA A 136 -7.79 -14.91 -15.61
C ALA A 136 -6.59 -15.72 -15.12
N GLY A 137 -6.80 -16.53 -14.09
CA GLY A 137 -5.75 -17.37 -13.51
C GLY A 137 -4.69 -16.54 -12.77
N THR A 138 -3.42 -16.90 -12.93
CA THR A 138 -2.29 -16.22 -12.27
C THR A 138 -2.01 -14.81 -12.77
N ALA A 139 -2.63 -14.40 -13.88
CA ALA A 139 -2.54 -13.04 -14.42
C ALA A 139 -3.77 -12.17 -14.06
N ALA A 140 -4.69 -12.71 -13.25
CA ALA A 140 -5.88 -11.98 -12.82
C ALA A 140 -5.53 -10.78 -11.95
N MET A 141 -6.40 -9.77 -11.98
CA MET A 141 -6.29 -8.61 -11.12
C MET A 141 -6.38 -9.03 -9.65
N THR A 142 -5.44 -8.59 -8.85
CA THR A 142 -5.37 -8.89 -7.42
C THR A 142 -5.63 -7.62 -6.63
N ARG A 143 -6.57 -7.69 -5.72
CA ARG A 143 -6.91 -6.62 -4.76
C ARG A 143 -6.41 -6.99 -3.39
N VAL A 144 -5.67 -6.09 -2.77
CA VAL A 144 -5.10 -6.23 -1.43
C VAL A 144 -5.74 -5.19 -0.53
N PHE A 145 -6.24 -5.62 0.62
CA PHE A 145 -6.65 -4.76 1.72
C PHE A 145 -5.68 -4.90 2.85
N ILE A 146 -5.30 -3.78 3.46
CA ILE A 146 -4.48 -3.74 4.66
C ILE A 146 -5.19 -2.90 5.71
N GLU A 147 -5.24 -3.44 6.93
CA GLU A 147 -5.72 -2.72 8.10
C GLU A 147 -4.52 -2.38 8.99
N PHE A 148 -4.47 -1.14 9.39
CA PHE A 148 -3.45 -0.61 10.29
C PHE A 148 -4.07 -0.16 11.60
N CYS A 149 -3.26 -0.15 12.66
CA CYS A 149 -3.63 0.49 13.91
C CYS A 149 -2.44 1.21 14.54
N VAL A 150 -2.76 2.13 15.45
CA VAL A 150 -1.80 2.77 16.36
C VAL A 150 -2.18 2.48 17.81
N PRO A 151 -1.26 2.69 18.79
CA PRO A 151 -1.47 2.33 20.20
C PRO A 151 -2.68 2.98 20.88
N ASP A 152 -3.18 4.09 20.35
CA ASP A 152 -4.39 4.75 20.88
C ASP A 152 -5.71 4.07 20.45
N GLY A 153 -5.62 3.02 19.62
CA GLY A 153 -6.76 2.27 19.13
C GLY A 153 -7.36 2.79 17.82
N THR A 154 -6.79 3.84 17.23
CA THR A 154 -7.21 4.28 15.89
C THR A 154 -6.87 3.22 14.85
N VAL A 155 -7.85 2.87 14.02
CA VAL A 155 -7.75 1.85 12.97
C VAL A 155 -8.14 2.45 11.64
N TRP A 156 -7.42 2.11 10.58
CA TRP A 156 -7.77 2.51 9.20
C TRP A 156 -7.44 1.42 8.19
N ARG A 157 -8.10 1.49 7.04
CA ARG A 157 -7.96 0.49 5.98
C ARG A 157 -7.59 1.12 4.66
N THR A 158 -6.71 0.44 3.97
CA THR A 158 -6.26 0.82 2.63
C THR A 158 -6.46 -0.30 1.63
N VAL A 159 -6.46 0.05 0.35
CA VAL A 159 -6.61 -0.91 -0.75
C VAL A 159 -5.57 -0.64 -1.83
N GLY A 160 -5.01 -1.71 -2.37
CA GLY A 160 -4.16 -1.69 -3.56
C GLY A 160 -4.69 -2.66 -4.61
N LEU A 161 -4.44 -2.36 -5.87
CA LEU A 161 -4.90 -3.14 -7.01
C LEU A 161 -3.81 -3.26 -8.06
N SER A 162 -3.45 -4.48 -8.43
CA SER A 162 -2.49 -4.78 -9.50
C SER A 162 -2.65 -6.23 -9.94
N THR A 163 -2.14 -6.58 -11.12
CA THR A 163 -1.94 -7.99 -11.52
C THR A 163 -0.78 -8.63 -10.75
N ASN A 164 0.10 -7.83 -10.14
CA ASN A 164 1.16 -8.28 -9.26
C ASN A 164 0.76 -8.03 -7.80
N ILE A 165 0.67 -9.11 -7.01
CA ILE A 165 0.29 -9.03 -5.60
C ILE A 165 1.24 -8.15 -4.77
N ILE A 166 2.53 -8.12 -5.10
CA ILE A 166 3.50 -7.29 -4.36
C ILE A 166 3.28 -5.81 -4.67
N ASP A 167 3.03 -5.45 -5.95
CA ASP A 167 2.70 -4.08 -6.33
C ASP A 167 1.40 -3.62 -5.66
N ALA A 168 0.35 -4.47 -5.64
CA ALA A 168 -0.89 -4.18 -4.95
C ALA A 168 -0.66 -3.95 -3.45
N SER A 169 0.19 -4.79 -2.82
CA SER A 169 0.54 -4.67 -1.41
C SER A 169 1.31 -3.38 -1.13
N VAL A 170 2.32 -3.06 -1.95
CA VAL A 170 3.13 -1.84 -1.80
C VAL A 170 2.27 -0.58 -1.98
N ALA A 171 1.29 -0.59 -2.88
CA ALA A 171 0.34 0.50 -3.03
C ALA A 171 -0.51 0.70 -1.77
N ALA A 172 -1.07 -0.39 -1.21
CA ALA A 172 -1.85 -0.33 0.03
C ALA A 172 -1.00 0.06 1.25
N LEU A 173 0.24 -0.45 1.36
CA LEU A 173 1.21 -0.08 2.40
C LEU A 173 1.55 1.41 2.32
N GLY A 174 1.83 1.92 1.11
CA GLY A 174 2.15 3.32 0.90
C GLY A 174 1.00 4.25 1.32
N ASP A 175 -0.22 3.95 0.92
CA ASP A 175 -1.40 4.71 1.36
C ASP A 175 -1.57 4.64 2.89
N GLY A 176 -1.35 3.48 3.50
CA GLY A 176 -1.47 3.32 4.95
C GLY A 176 -0.44 4.08 5.77
N MET A 177 0.74 4.34 5.19
CA MET A 177 1.81 5.13 5.82
C MET A 177 1.66 6.64 5.59
N ILE A 178 0.83 7.05 4.63
CA ILE A 178 0.54 8.48 4.33
C ILE A 178 -0.65 8.97 5.14
N TRP A 179 -1.64 8.11 5.36
CA TRP A 179 -2.87 8.46 6.08
C TRP A 179 -2.61 8.70 7.56
#